data_f3b003e3ec134e40e5d81033255781e8
#
_entry.id   f3b003e3ec134e40e5d81033255781e8
#
_cell.length_a   1.000
_cell.length_b   1.000
_cell.length_c   1.000
_cell.angle_alpha   90.00
_cell.angle_beta   90.00
_cell.angle_gamma   90.00
#
_symmetry.space_group_name_H-M   'P 1'
#
loop_
_entity.id
_entity.type
_entity.pdbx_description
1 polymer ?
#
loop_
_entity_poly.entity_id
_entity_poly.type
_entity_poly.pdbx_seq_one_letter_code
_entity_poly.pdbx_strand_id
1 'polypeptide(L)' 'MRVIVSGGGTGGHIYPALAIAERILADMPGSEVLYIGCDNGLENNIVPTTSIPFKTISAKACRAN' A
#
# COMPACT_ATOMS: atom_id res chain seq x y z
N MET A 1 14.65 4.72 -7.06
CA MET A 1 13.27 5.01 -7.52
C MET A 1 12.37 5.21 -6.32
N ARG A 2 11.50 6.17 -6.39
CA ARG A 2 10.49 6.40 -5.36
C ARG A 2 9.13 6.10 -5.95
N VAL A 3 8.37 5.24 -5.28
CA VAL A 3 7.10 4.76 -5.79
C VAL A 3 6.06 4.81 -4.68
N ILE A 4 4.87 5.26 -5.03
CA ILE A 4 3.72 5.18 -4.14
C ILE A 4 2.77 4.15 -4.73
N VAL A 5 2.36 3.19 -3.90
CA VAL A 5 1.36 2.22 -4.30
C VAL A 5 0.13 2.39 -3.43
N SER A 6 -1.01 2.09 -3.98
CA SER A 6 -2.23 2.12 -3.22
C SER A 6 -3.17 1.06 -3.77
N GLY A 7 -3.99 0.57 -2.90
CA GLY A 7 -5.03 -0.39 -3.23
C GLY A 7 -5.75 -0.63 -1.94
N GLY A 8 -7.02 -0.69 -1.97
CA GLY A 8 -7.70 -0.81 -0.71
C GLY A 8 -9.10 -1.29 -0.82
N GLY A 9 -9.74 -1.34 0.32
CA GLY A 9 -11.09 -1.78 0.42
C GLY A 9 -11.22 -3.28 0.54
N THR A 10 -10.55 -4.05 -0.31
CA THR A 10 -10.64 -5.49 -0.29
C THR A 10 -9.26 -6.13 -0.37
N GLY A 11 -9.16 -7.35 0.14
CA GLY A 11 -7.91 -8.10 0.03
C GLY A 11 -7.50 -8.38 -1.40
N GLY A 12 -8.47 -8.44 -2.31
CA GLY A 12 -8.19 -8.69 -3.71
C GLY A 12 -7.36 -7.61 -4.39
N HIS A 13 -7.36 -6.40 -3.84
CA HIS A 13 -6.55 -5.32 -4.38
C HIS A 13 -5.26 -5.12 -3.59
N ILE A 14 -5.26 -5.47 -2.31
CA ILE A 14 -4.13 -5.21 -1.44
C ILE A 14 -2.94 -6.12 -1.78
N TYR A 15 -3.19 -7.40 -1.94
CA TYR A 15 -2.11 -8.35 -2.20
C TYR A 15 -1.39 -8.10 -3.53
N PRO A 16 -2.09 -7.81 -4.64
CA PRO A 16 -1.38 -7.43 -5.86
C PRO A 16 -0.53 -6.19 -5.71
N ALA A 17 -1.02 -5.18 -4.97
CA ALA A 17 -0.25 -3.97 -4.75
C ALA A 17 1.01 -4.26 -3.94
N LEU A 18 0.90 -5.09 -2.91
CA LEU A 18 2.06 -5.48 -2.12
C LEU A 18 3.06 -6.29 -2.95
N ALA A 19 2.58 -7.14 -3.83
CA ALA A 19 3.46 -7.92 -4.69
C ALA A 19 4.28 -7.00 -5.60
N ILE A 20 3.65 -5.98 -6.15
CA ILE A 20 4.35 -5.01 -6.98
C ILE A 20 5.39 -4.25 -6.16
N ALA A 21 5.02 -3.82 -4.95
CA ALA A 21 5.93 -3.09 -4.08
C ALA A 21 7.16 -3.93 -3.73
N GLU A 22 6.96 -5.19 -3.38
CA GLU A 22 8.05 -6.08 -3.02
C GLU A 22 8.95 -6.37 -4.22
N ARG A 23 8.36 -6.48 -5.41
CA ARG A 23 9.13 -6.70 -6.61
C ARG A 23 10.04 -5.53 -6.94
N ILE A 24 9.53 -4.32 -6.77
CA ILE A 24 10.32 -3.11 -7.00
C ILE A 24 11.49 -3.06 -6.03
N LEU A 25 11.24 -3.36 -4.77
CA LEU A 25 12.31 -3.35 -3.77
C LEU A 25 13.36 -4.42 -4.06
N ALA A 26 12.95 -5.57 -4.56
CA ALA A 26 13.87 -6.65 -4.87
C ALA A 26 14.70 -6.36 -6.13
N ASP A 27 14.06 -5.82 -7.15
CA ASP A 27 14.71 -5.64 -8.45
C ASP A 27 15.50 -4.34 -8.56
N MET A 28 15.16 -3.34 -7.74
CA MET A 28 15.81 -2.03 -7.79
C MET A 28 16.29 -1.62 -6.41
N PRO A 29 17.46 -2.12 -6.00
CA PRO A 29 18.00 -1.76 -4.68
C PRO A 29 18.13 -0.25 -4.53
N GLY A 30 17.82 0.25 -3.35
CA GLY A 30 17.81 1.68 -3.11
C GLY A 30 16.49 2.36 -3.39
N SER A 31 15.52 1.62 -3.89
CA SER A 31 14.18 2.17 -4.11
C SER A 31 13.45 2.39 -2.80
N GLU A 32 12.58 3.38 -2.81
CA GLU A 32 11.70 3.68 -1.70
C GLU A 32 10.26 3.45 -2.16
N VAL A 33 9.51 2.68 -1.39
CA VAL A 33 8.10 2.39 -1.69
C VAL A 33 7.28 2.78 -0.47
N LEU A 34 6.17 3.44 -0.72
CA LEU A 34 5.23 3.79 0.32
C LEU A 34 3.84 3.29 -0.08
N TYR A 35 3.20 2.59 0.83
CA TYR A 35 1.82 2.16 0.63
C TYR A 35 0.90 3.17 1.30
N ILE A 36 -0.05 3.70 0.55
CA ILE A 36 -1.05 4.62 1.09
C ILE A 36 -2.41 3.96 1.01
N GLY A 37 -3.11 3.92 2.12
CA GLY A 37 -4.44 3.33 2.20
C GLY A 37 -5.39 4.19 3.00
N CYS A 38 -6.63 3.74 3.06
CA CYS A 38 -7.65 4.41 3.85
C CYS A 38 -7.60 3.91 5.28
N ASP A 39 -7.96 4.77 6.22
CA ASP A 39 -7.84 4.44 7.64
C ASP A 39 -8.89 3.43 8.12
N ASN A 40 -9.87 3.10 7.29
CA ASN A 40 -10.89 2.12 7.63
C ASN A 40 -10.88 0.86 6.75
N GLY A 41 -9.84 0.69 5.93
CA GLY A 41 -9.77 -0.45 5.03
C GLY A 41 -9.01 -1.64 5.61
N LEU A 42 -9.09 -2.78 4.92
CA LEU A 42 -8.38 -3.98 5.32
C LEU A 42 -6.86 -3.80 5.26
N GLU A 43 -6.39 -2.87 4.48
CA GLU A 43 -4.97 -2.59 4.38
C GLU A 43 -4.37 -2.22 5.74
N ASN A 44 -5.17 -1.69 6.65
CA ASN A 44 -4.71 -1.37 7.99
C ASN A 44 -4.28 -2.61 8.78
N ASN A 45 -4.81 -3.78 8.41
CA ASN A 45 -4.47 -5.03 9.08
C ASN A 45 -3.43 -5.82 8.31
N ILE A 46 -3.33 -5.61 7.02
CA ILE A 46 -2.49 -6.41 6.15
C ILE A 46 -1.11 -5.79 5.94
N VAL A 47 -1.08 -4.53 5.52
CA VAL A 47 0.18 -3.89 5.15
C VAL A 47 1.15 -3.77 6.32
N PRO A 48 0.72 -3.45 7.55
CA PRO A 48 1.66 -3.38 8.67
C PRO A 48 2.35 -4.70 9.01
N THR A 49 1.84 -5.84 8.52
CA THR A 49 2.52 -7.12 8.73
C THR A 49 3.68 -7.32 7.79
N THR A 50 3.84 -6.43 6.82
CA THR A 50 4.93 -6.50 5.85
C THR A 50 6.00 -5.47 6.20
N SER A 51 7.10 -5.49 5.48
CA SER A 51 8.15 -4.50 5.67
C SER A 51 7.90 -3.21 4.87
N ILE A 52 6.80 -3.13 4.17
CA ILE A 52 6.47 -1.97 3.34
C ILE A 52 5.98 -0.82 4.22
N PRO A 53 6.58 0.37 4.14
CA PRO A 53 6.09 1.53 4.87
C PRO A 53 4.65 1.86 4.49
N PHE A 54 3.85 2.20 5.48
CA PHE A 54 2.43 2.36 5.31
C PHE A 54 1.96 3.66 5.95
N LYS A 55 1.16 4.42 5.20
CA LYS A 55 0.49 5.60 5.73
C LYS A 55 -0.97 5.56 5.32
N THR A 56 -1.80 6.20 6.13
CA THR A 56 -3.23 6.26 5.87
C THR A 56 -3.67 7.68 5.62
N ILE A 57 -4.74 7.80 4.84
CA ILE A 57 -5.50 9.04 4.72
C ILE A 57 -6.89 8.75 5.25
N SER A 58 -7.64 9.81 5.57
CA SER A 58 -8.95 9.62 6.17
C SER A 58 -9.89 8.91 5.20
N ALA A 59 -10.78 8.08 5.73
CA ALA A 59 -11.77 7.39 4.92
C ALA A 59 -12.60 8.37 4.11
N LYS A 60 -12.85 9.54 4.66
CA LYS A 60 -13.61 10.57 3.96
C LYS A 60 -12.86 11.06 2.73
N ALA A 61 -11.54 11.21 2.82
CA ALA A 61 -10.73 11.61 1.67
C ALA A 61 -10.62 10.51 0.62
N CYS A 62 -10.76 9.25 1.03
CA CYS A 62 -10.68 8.11 0.12
C CYS A 62 -11.97 7.89 -0.66
N ARG A 63 -13.05 8.51 -0.23
CA ARG A 63 -14.35 8.25 -0.83
C ARG A 63 -14.40 8.82 -2.24
N ALA A 64 -14.71 7.96 -3.21
CA ALA A 64 -14.98 8.38 -4.58
C ALA A 64 -16.43 8.79 -4.69
N ASN A 65 -16.68 9.91 -5.29
CA ASN A 65 -18.04 10.39 -5.51
C ASN A 65 -18.36 10.40 -6.98
#